data_282e87db230670d08d8e466cff16b740
#
_entry.id   282e87db230670d08d8e466cff16b740
#
_cell.length_a   1.000
_cell.length_b   1.000
_cell.length_c   1.000
_cell.angle_alpha   90.00
_cell.angle_beta   90.00
_cell.angle_gamma   90.00
#
_symmetry.space_group_name_H-M   'P 1'
#
loop_
_entity.id
_entity.type
_entity.pdbx_description
1 polymer ?
#
loop_
_entity_poly.entity_id
_entity_poly.type
_entity_poly.pdbx_seq_one_letter_code
_entity_poly.pdbx_strand_id
1 'polypeptide(L)'
;MAKVLAPCPVEEAIQIVGGKWKLLVLRSLLLNGSQRYNELLGTVNAISPKELTRNLRELTDAGLVARDASASRAANYQLTKLGKGLMPTFKKLLAWGTKLLTSR
;
A
#
# COMPACT_ATOMS: atom_id res chain seq x y z
N MET A 1 -6.09 -6.69 33.13
CA MET A 1 -5.30 -6.65 31.89
C MET A 1 -6.13 -7.16 30.74
N ALA A 2 -6.17 -6.40 29.69
CA ALA A 2 -6.95 -6.79 28.53
C ALA A 2 -6.31 -7.98 27.82
N LYS A 3 -7.13 -8.93 27.38
CA LYS A 3 -6.65 -10.04 26.56
C LYS A 3 -6.48 -9.57 25.13
N VAL A 4 -5.40 -9.99 24.54
CA VAL A 4 -5.14 -9.76 23.12
C VAL A 4 -5.66 -10.98 22.36
N LEU A 5 -6.52 -10.72 21.38
CA LEU A 5 -6.99 -11.78 20.49
C LEU A 5 -5.85 -12.29 19.62
N ALA A 6 -5.80 -13.59 19.39
CA ALA A 6 -4.82 -14.19 18.50
C ALA A 6 -5.54 -14.79 17.31
N PRO A 7 -5.31 -14.29 16.07
CA PRO A 7 -4.37 -13.20 15.77
C PRO A 7 -4.93 -11.83 16.15
N CYS A 8 -4.06 -10.93 16.55
CA CYS A 8 -4.46 -9.55 16.83
C CYS A 8 -4.64 -8.80 15.50
N PRO A 9 -5.82 -8.21 15.25
CA PRO A 9 -6.06 -7.51 13.99
C PRO A 9 -5.09 -6.36 13.72
N VAL A 10 -4.66 -5.65 14.74
CA VAL A 10 -3.70 -4.56 14.58
C VAL A 10 -2.33 -5.11 14.20
N GLU A 11 -1.90 -6.19 14.85
CA GLU A 11 -0.62 -6.82 14.51
C GLU A 11 -0.62 -7.36 13.09
N GLU A 12 -1.72 -7.99 12.66
CA GLU A 12 -1.87 -8.46 11.29
C GLU A 12 -1.76 -7.30 10.30
N ALA A 13 -2.44 -6.19 10.58
CA ALA A 13 -2.39 -5.02 9.71
C ALA A 13 -0.97 -4.47 9.61
N ILE A 14 -0.27 -4.37 10.73
CA ILE A 14 1.11 -3.89 10.75
C ILE A 14 2.03 -4.81 9.94
N GLN A 15 1.86 -6.12 10.06
CA GLN A 15 2.68 -7.06 9.29
C GLN A 15 2.46 -6.92 7.78
N ILE A 16 1.22 -6.66 7.37
CA ILE A 16 0.89 -6.56 5.96
C ILE A 16 1.31 -5.21 5.37
N VAL A 17 1.08 -4.11 6.07
CA VAL A 17 1.33 -2.77 5.53
C VAL A 17 2.53 -2.07 6.19
N GLY A 18 3.18 -2.72 7.12
CA GLY A 18 4.32 -2.15 7.82
C GLY A 18 5.54 -1.99 6.93
N GLY A 19 6.49 -1.24 7.43
CA GLY A 19 7.66 -0.88 6.67
C GLY A 19 7.45 0.42 5.92
N LYS A 20 8.51 0.89 5.30
CA LYS A 20 8.51 2.20 4.68
C LYS A 20 7.67 2.27 3.41
N TRP A 21 7.74 1.22 2.58
CA TRP A 21 7.31 1.35 1.18
C TRP A 21 5.89 0.89 0.91
N LYS A 22 5.36 -0.08 1.67
CA LYS A 22 4.04 -0.65 1.36
C LYS A 22 2.93 0.39 1.39
N LEU A 23 2.86 1.19 2.46
CA LEU A 23 1.86 2.25 2.54
C LEU A 23 2.05 3.31 1.46
N LEU A 24 3.29 3.60 1.07
CA LEU A 24 3.56 4.57 0.00
C LEU A 24 3.11 4.05 -1.36
N VAL A 25 3.32 2.76 -1.64
CA VAL A 25 2.83 2.13 -2.87
C VAL A 25 1.31 2.12 -2.87
N LEU A 26 0.70 1.72 -1.76
CA LEU A 26 -0.77 1.73 -1.64
C LEU A 26 -1.34 3.13 -1.79
N ARG A 27 -0.69 4.14 -1.20
CA ARG A 27 -1.09 5.53 -1.37
C ARG A 27 -1.12 5.94 -2.84
N SER A 28 -0.08 5.60 -3.57
CA SER A 28 -0.01 5.93 -4.98
C SER A 28 -1.17 5.31 -5.76
N LEU A 29 -1.47 4.04 -5.50
CA LEU A 29 -2.57 3.36 -6.15
C LEU A 29 -3.94 3.89 -5.71
N LEU A 30 -4.07 4.29 -4.45
CA LEU A 30 -5.31 4.91 -3.96
C LEU A 30 -5.58 6.25 -4.62
N LEU A 31 -4.56 7.07 -4.81
CA LEU A 31 -4.70 8.43 -5.30
C LEU A 31 -4.70 8.51 -6.83
N ASN A 32 -3.96 7.66 -7.50
CA ASN A 32 -3.76 7.75 -8.94
C ASN A 32 -4.43 6.64 -9.74
N GLY A 33 -5.02 5.65 -9.06
CA GLY A 33 -5.64 4.51 -9.74
C GLY A 33 -4.62 3.49 -10.24
N SER A 34 -5.04 2.66 -11.17
CA SER A 34 -4.20 1.62 -11.76
C SER A 34 -2.95 2.22 -12.40
N GLN A 35 -1.82 1.57 -12.20
CA GLN A 35 -0.56 2.02 -12.73
C GLN A 35 0.29 0.86 -13.21
N ARG A 36 1.09 1.13 -14.23
CA ARG A 36 2.13 0.22 -14.68
C ARG A 36 3.35 0.37 -13.78
N TYR A 37 4.22 -0.62 -13.84
CA TYR A 37 5.43 -0.65 -13.02
C TYR A 37 6.25 0.65 -13.12
N ASN A 38 6.51 1.10 -14.36
CA ASN A 38 7.30 2.32 -14.57
C ASN A 38 6.60 3.57 -14.06
N GLU A 39 5.27 3.59 -14.11
CA GLU A 39 4.52 4.70 -13.55
C GLU A 39 4.66 4.73 -12.03
N LEU A 40 4.60 3.57 -11.39
CA LEU A 40 4.82 3.46 -9.95
C LEU A 40 6.21 3.90 -9.53
N LEU A 41 7.24 3.57 -10.33
CA LEU A 41 8.58 4.06 -10.07
C LEU A 41 8.63 5.59 -10.02
N GLY A 42 7.82 6.23 -10.85
CA GLY A 42 7.76 7.70 -10.88
C GLY A 42 6.91 8.30 -9.78
N THR A 43 5.81 7.64 -9.41
CA THR A 43 4.86 8.19 -8.44
C THR A 43 5.22 7.88 -6.98
N VAL A 44 5.98 6.80 -6.74
CA VAL A 44 6.48 6.49 -5.40
C VAL A 44 7.89 7.03 -5.28
N ASN A 45 7.99 8.21 -4.69
CA ASN A 45 9.24 8.97 -4.66
C ASN A 45 10.38 8.19 -4.01
N ALA A 46 11.51 8.15 -4.70
CA ALA A 46 12.77 7.57 -4.23
C ALA A 46 12.75 6.04 -4.03
N ILE A 47 11.72 5.33 -4.50
CA ILE A 47 11.74 3.88 -4.41
C ILE A 47 12.67 3.30 -5.49
N SER A 48 13.48 2.31 -5.10
CA SER A 48 14.31 1.60 -6.08
C SER A 48 13.50 0.52 -6.80
N PRO A 49 13.94 0.10 -7.99
CA PRO A 49 13.28 -1.03 -8.67
C PRO A 49 13.23 -2.29 -7.84
N LYS A 50 14.30 -2.58 -7.10
CA LYS A 50 14.37 -3.76 -6.23
C LYS A 50 13.29 -3.69 -5.15
N GLU A 51 13.15 -2.55 -4.51
CA GLU A 51 12.15 -2.35 -3.45
C GLU A 51 10.73 -2.38 -4.00
N LEU A 52 10.50 -1.74 -5.14
CA LEU A 52 9.17 -1.74 -5.76
C LEU A 52 8.75 -3.16 -6.12
N THR A 53 9.63 -3.91 -6.76
CA THR A 53 9.36 -5.30 -7.15
C THR A 53 9.00 -6.14 -5.93
N ARG A 54 9.78 -6.02 -4.86
CA ARG A 54 9.55 -6.79 -3.63
C ARG A 54 8.23 -6.39 -2.98
N ASN A 55 7.97 -5.11 -2.87
CA ASN A 55 6.75 -4.63 -2.21
C ASN A 55 5.49 -4.97 -3.02
N LEU A 56 5.54 -4.86 -4.35
CA LEU A 56 4.41 -5.26 -5.20
C LEU A 56 4.12 -6.75 -5.06
N ARG A 57 5.16 -7.58 -5.02
CA ARG A 57 4.97 -9.02 -4.83
C ARG A 57 4.32 -9.32 -3.47
N GLU A 58 4.83 -8.70 -2.41
CA GLU A 58 4.28 -8.92 -1.07
C GLU A 58 2.84 -8.42 -0.95
N LEU A 59 2.53 -7.27 -1.55
CA LEU A 59 1.16 -6.74 -1.55
C LEU A 59 0.21 -7.60 -2.39
N THR A 60 0.70 -8.15 -3.49
CA THR A 60 -0.08 -9.07 -4.31
C THR A 60 -0.35 -10.36 -3.56
N ASP A 61 0.67 -10.91 -2.90
CA ASP A 61 0.54 -12.13 -2.11
C ASP A 61 -0.43 -11.93 -0.93
N ALA A 62 -0.47 -10.73 -0.37
CA ALA A 62 -1.39 -10.40 0.72
C ALA A 62 -2.83 -10.13 0.23
N GLY A 63 -3.04 -10.07 -1.08
CA GLY A 63 -4.37 -9.85 -1.64
C GLY A 63 -4.81 -8.40 -1.69
N LEU A 64 -3.91 -7.45 -1.50
CA LEU A 64 -4.23 -6.02 -1.54
C LEU A 64 -4.09 -5.42 -2.93
N VAL A 65 -3.23 -6.00 -3.75
CA VAL A 65 -2.93 -5.53 -5.09
C VAL A 65 -3.13 -6.69 -6.07
N ALA A 66 -3.68 -6.39 -7.23
CA ALA A 66 -3.81 -7.34 -8.33
C ALA A 66 -2.95 -6.87 -9.50
N ARG A 67 -2.31 -7.83 -10.13
CA ARG A 67 -1.51 -7.60 -11.32
C ARG A 67 -2.28 -8.11 -12.52
N ASP A 68 -2.61 -7.21 -13.44
CA ASP A 68 -3.31 -7.57 -14.68
C ASP A 68 -2.32 -7.52 -15.84
N ALA A 69 -1.95 -8.67 -16.34
CA ALA A 69 -1.03 -8.83 -17.46
C ALA A 69 -1.74 -9.28 -18.73
N SER A 70 -3.08 -9.31 -18.73
CA SER A 70 -3.85 -9.92 -19.82
C SER A 70 -3.79 -9.15 -21.12
N ALA A 71 -3.59 -7.85 -21.06
CA ALA A 71 -3.75 -6.98 -22.22
C ALA A 71 -2.46 -6.56 -22.88
N SER A 72 -1.30 -6.77 -22.27
CA SER A 72 -0.04 -6.29 -22.85
C SER A 72 1.17 -6.86 -22.14
N ARG A 73 2.35 -6.53 -22.67
CA ARG A 73 3.62 -6.88 -22.04
C ARG A 73 3.80 -6.22 -20.68
N ALA A 74 3.21 -5.03 -20.50
CA ALA A 74 3.34 -4.29 -19.27
C ALA A 74 2.10 -4.52 -18.43
N ALA A 75 2.26 -5.19 -17.30
CA ALA A 75 1.19 -5.43 -16.38
C ALA A 75 0.75 -4.13 -15.71
N ASN A 76 -0.56 -3.99 -15.51
CA ASN A 76 -1.12 -2.98 -14.65
C ASN A 76 -1.26 -3.52 -13.24
N TYR A 77 -0.98 -2.67 -12.27
CA TYR A 77 -1.20 -2.95 -10.87
C TYR A 77 -2.36 -2.11 -10.39
N GLN A 78 -3.27 -2.74 -9.68
CA GLN A 78 -4.46 -2.06 -9.16
C GLN A 78 -4.80 -2.61 -7.79
N LEU A 79 -5.52 -1.81 -7.01
CA LEU A 79 -6.00 -2.26 -5.72
C LEU A 79 -7.14 -3.25 -5.90
N THR A 80 -7.11 -4.29 -5.08
CA THR A 80 -8.27 -5.18 -4.94
C THR A 80 -9.34 -4.48 -4.09
N LYS A 81 -10.51 -5.13 -3.96
CA LYS A 81 -11.54 -4.62 -3.05
C LYS A 81 -11.00 -4.48 -1.62
N LEU A 82 -10.22 -5.48 -1.18
CA LEU A 82 -9.60 -5.44 0.15
C LEU A 82 -8.63 -4.27 0.26
N GLY A 83 -7.79 -4.07 -0.77
CA GLY A 83 -6.85 -2.94 -0.78
C GLY A 83 -7.55 -1.59 -0.74
N LYS A 84 -8.65 -1.46 -1.49
CA LYS A 84 -9.45 -0.22 -1.48
C LYS A 84 -10.07 0.05 -0.12
N GLY A 85 -10.33 -0.99 0.65
CA GLY A 85 -10.86 -0.87 2.01
C GLY A 85 -9.95 -0.12 2.97
N LEU A 86 -8.68 0.06 2.59
CA LEU A 86 -7.74 0.84 3.40
C LEU A 86 -7.99 2.35 3.32
N MET A 87 -8.75 2.83 2.35
CA MET A 87 -8.93 4.27 2.13
C MET A 87 -9.39 5.04 3.37
N PRO A 88 -10.41 4.59 4.13
CA PRO A 88 -10.81 5.32 5.33
C PRO A 88 -9.68 5.43 6.36
N THR A 89 -8.91 4.34 6.54
CA THR A 89 -7.77 4.32 7.46
C THR A 89 -6.67 5.27 6.96
N PHE A 90 -6.43 5.25 5.67
CA PHE A 90 -5.44 6.13 5.06
C PHE A 90 -5.80 7.60 5.26
N LYS A 91 -7.07 7.96 5.09
CA LYS A 91 -7.54 9.33 5.32
C LYS A 91 -7.33 9.76 6.77
N LYS A 92 -7.58 8.86 7.71
CA LYS A 92 -7.34 9.15 9.13
C LYS A 92 -5.84 9.30 9.41
N LEU A 93 -5.04 8.47 8.81
CA LEU A 93 -3.59 8.56 8.95
C LEU A 93 -3.07 9.88 8.38
N LEU A 94 -3.59 10.30 7.24
CA LEU A 94 -3.25 11.58 6.62
C LEU A 94 -3.60 12.75 7.55
N ALA A 95 -4.79 12.73 8.15
CA ALA A 95 -5.23 13.77 9.05
C ALA A 95 -4.33 13.85 10.29
N TRP A 96 -3.98 12.70 10.85
CA TRP A 96 -3.10 12.64 12.00
C TRP A 96 -1.69 13.11 11.65
N GLY A 97 -1.18 12.71 10.48
CA GLY A 97 0.11 13.17 9.98
C GLY A 97 0.17 14.67 9.80
N THR A 98 -0.93 15.27 9.35
CA THR A 98 -1.04 16.72 9.22
C THR A 98 -0.90 17.39 10.59
N LYS A 99 -1.53 16.82 11.62
CA LYS A 99 -1.37 17.34 12.99
C LYS A 99 0.06 17.25 13.47
N LEU A 100 0.75 16.14 13.14
CA LEU A 100 2.17 16.01 13.50
C LEU A 100 3.00 17.12 12.86
N LEU A 101 2.78 17.39 11.59
CA LEU A 101 3.54 18.41 10.87
C LEU A 101 3.27 19.82 11.41
N THR A 102 2.04 20.11 11.77
CA THR A 102 1.66 21.44 12.26
C THR A 102 2.00 21.67 13.72
N SER A 103 2.29 20.60 14.49
CA SER A 103 2.64 20.71 15.90
C SER A 103 4.14 20.86 16.15
N ARG A 104 4.94 20.82 15.09
CA ARG A 104 6.39 20.96 15.20
C ARG A 104 6.83 22.42 15.16
#